data_f8b8e061bc89a007a638379b552f552f
#
_entry.id   f8b8e061bc89a007a638379b552f552f
#
_cell.length_a   1.000
_cell.length_b   1.000
_cell.length_c   1.000
_cell.angle_alpha   90.00
_cell.angle_beta   90.00
_cell.angle_gamma   90.00
#
_symmetry.space_group_name_H-M   'P 1'
#
loop_
_entity.id
_entity.type
_entity.pdbx_description
1 polymer ?
#
loop_
_entity_poly.entity_id
_entity_poly.type
_entity_poly.pdbx_seq_one_letter_code
_entity_poly.pdbx_strand_id
1 'polypeptide(L)'
;GKEFDRSSWSITANTEEKSGEGVGNGVATSLLDGNINTFWHSQWQGGSINLPHELVVDVKEVVTFSHIGLTERQHAQYKDVKAGEFFVSSDKQTWTSVGKFKAEQVYENQIFPITPTKGRYFKIQITESNRDQNSSLAEIYAYGIK
;
A
#
# COMPACT_ATOMS: atom_id res chain seq x y z
N GLY A 1 -14.86 -0.39 11.88
CA GLY A 1 -14.91 -1.63 11.10
C GLY A 1 -13.85 -2.62 11.50
N LYS A 2 -14.06 -3.84 11.10
CA LYS A 2 -13.09 -4.91 11.39
C LYS A 2 -12.04 -5.00 10.30
N GLU A 3 -10.87 -5.50 10.65
CA GLU A 3 -9.86 -5.85 9.69
C GLU A 3 -10.35 -6.98 8.79
N PHE A 4 -10.21 -6.81 7.48
CA PHE A 4 -10.57 -7.86 6.52
C PHE A 4 -9.47 -8.93 6.47
N ASP A 5 -9.88 -10.19 6.31
CA ASP A 5 -8.95 -11.28 6.00
C ASP A 5 -8.34 -11.04 4.62
N ARG A 6 -7.01 -11.10 4.52
CA ARG A 6 -6.25 -10.78 3.30
C ARG A 6 -5.81 -12.01 2.51
N SER A 7 -6.18 -13.20 2.96
CA SER A 7 -5.62 -14.45 2.40
C SER A 7 -5.97 -14.67 0.92
N SER A 8 -7.08 -14.10 0.46
CA SER A 8 -7.52 -14.23 -0.93
C SER A 8 -7.16 -13.04 -1.82
N TRP A 9 -6.57 -11.99 -1.25
CA TRP A 9 -6.31 -10.75 -1.99
C TRP A 9 -5.21 -10.92 -3.04
N SER A 10 -5.27 -10.08 -4.07
CA SER A 10 -4.15 -9.89 -4.99
C SER A 10 -3.79 -8.42 -5.05
N ILE A 11 -2.55 -8.13 -5.44
CA ILE A 11 -2.01 -6.79 -5.46
C ILE A 11 -1.09 -6.61 -6.66
N THR A 12 -1.12 -5.41 -7.25
CA THR A 12 -0.17 -4.97 -8.26
C THR A 12 0.37 -3.60 -7.90
N ALA A 13 1.56 -3.30 -8.39
CA ALA A 13 2.19 -1.99 -8.24
C ALA A 13 2.61 -1.50 -9.62
N ASN A 14 2.60 -0.18 -9.84
CA ASN A 14 3.14 0.37 -11.08
C ASN A 14 4.67 0.37 -11.11
N THR A 15 5.29 0.07 -9.97
CA THR A 15 6.74 -0.07 -9.86
C THR A 15 7.07 -1.03 -8.72
N GLU A 16 8.06 -1.91 -8.93
CA GLU A 16 8.56 -2.81 -7.88
C GLU A 16 9.99 -3.23 -8.21
N GLU A 17 10.80 -3.43 -7.18
CA GLU A 17 12.18 -3.88 -7.32
C GLU A 17 12.21 -5.41 -7.30
N LYS A 18 12.43 -6.02 -8.47
CA LYS A 18 12.31 -7.47 -8.65
C LYS A 18 13.56 -8.25 -8.28
N SER A 19 14.71 -7.59 -8.20
CA SER A 19 15.98 -8.32 -8.08
C SER A 19 16.95 -7.79 -7.02
N GLY A 20 16.90 -6.50 -6.68
CA GLY A 20 17.93 -5.87 -5.86
C GLY A 20 17.77 -6.00 -4.35
N GLU A 21 16.61 -6.47 -3.86
CA GLU A 21 16.31 -6.47 -2.42
C GLU A 21 16.38 -7.86 -1.77
N GLY A 22 16.70 -8.90 -2.54
CA GLY A 22 16.77 -10.26 -2.03
C GLY A 22 15.43 -10.99 -2.08
N VAL A 23 15.49 -12.29 -1.79
CA VAL A 23 14.33 -13.18 -1.84
C VAL A 23 13.25 -12.71 -0.84
N GLY A 24 12.01 -12.63 -1.32
CA GLY A 24 10.86 -12.22 -0.49
C GLY A 24 10.70 -10.73 -0.35
N ASN A 25 11.61 -9.93 -0.89
CA ASN A 25 11.58 -8.48 -0.79
C ASN A 25 11.47 -7.82 -2.16
N GLY A 26 11.03 -6.57 -2.17
CA GLY A 26 10.97 -5.70 -3.34
C GLY A 26 9.67 -5.79 -4.10
N VAL A 27 9.03 -6.94 -4.14
CA VAL A 27 7.80 -7.16 -4.92
C VAL A 27 6.55 -6.78 -4.13
N ALA A 28 5.49 -6.41 -4.87
CA ALA A 28 4.23 -5.96 -4.25
C ALA A 28 3.56 -7.03 -3.39
N THR A 29 3.68 -8.30 -3.79
CA THR A 29 3.06 -9.40 -3.03
C THR A 29 3.61 -9.55 -1.61
N SER A 30 4.79 -9.01 -1.33
CA SER A 30 5.35 -8.99 0.03
C SER A 30 4.46 -8.20 1.00
N LEU A 31 3.66 -7.27 0.50
CA LEU A 31 2.75 -6.46 1.31
C LEU A 31 1.60 -7.25 1.93
N LEU A 32 1.35 -8.47 1.44
CA LEU A 32 0.26 -9.33 1.87
C LEU A 32 0.74 -10.64 2.51
N ASP A 33 2.05 -10.78 2.77
CA ASP A 33 2.62 -12.04 3.25
C ASP A 33 2.54 -12.24 4.78
N GLY A 34 2.07 -11.23 5.51
CA GLY A 34 1.94 -11.30 6.95
C GLY A 34 3.27 -11.24 7.72
N ASN A 35 4.36 -10.91 7.03
CA ASN A 35 5.68 -10.80 7.63
C ASN A 35 6.16 -9.35 7.59
N ILE A 36 6.21 -8.68 8.73
CA ILE A 36 6.62 -7.27 8.80
C ILE A 36 8.10 -7.06 8.49
N ASN A 37 8.90 -8.12 8.40
CA ASN A 37 10.32 -8.02 8.07
C ASN A 37 10.59 -8.08 6.57
N THR A 38 9.61 -8.46 5.76
CA THR A 38 9.67 -8.33 4.31
C THR A 38 8.97 -7.05 3.88
N PHE A 39 9.26 -6.58 2.66
CA PHE A 39 8.74 -5.29 2.21
C PHE A 39 8.66 -5.23 0.69
N TRP A 40 7.79 -4.38 0.19
CA TRP A 40 7.78 -3.88 -1.17
C TRP A 40 8.67 -2.65 -1.27
N HIS A 41 9.37 -2.50 -2.40
CA HIS A 41 10.17 -1.32 -2.70
C HIS A 41 9.98 -0.95 -4.17
N SER A 42 9.85 0.35 -4.45
CA SER A 42 9.81 0.84 -5.82
C SER A 42 11.11 0.51 -6.55
N GLN A 43 11.05 0.38 -7.87
CA GLN A 43 12.22 0.04 -8.67
C GLN A 43 13.32 1.09 -8.51
N TRP A 44 14.54 0.62 -8.30
CA TRP A 44 15.72 1.47 -8.28
C TRP A 44 16.85 0.89 -9.13
N GLN A 45 16.96 -0.41 -9.24
CA GLN A 45 17.99 -1.03 -10.10
C GLN A 45 17.65 -0.80 -11.56
N GLY A 46 18.59 -0.24 -12.32
CA GLY A 46 18.36 0.15 -13.70
C GLY A 46 17.71 1.53 -13.85
N GLY A 47 17.47 2.22 -12.74
CA GLY A 47 16.89 3.55 -12.71
C GLY A 47 15.64 3.61 -11.84
N SER A 48 15.55 4.63 -11.00
CA SER A 48 14.37 4.86 -10.16
C SER A 48 13.18 5.33 -10.98
N ILE A 49 11.99 4.89 -10.57
CA ILE A 49 10.74 5.36 -11.15
C ILE A 49 10.24 6.53 -10.31
N ASN A 50 9.86 7.62 -10.96
CA ASN A 50 9.39 8.82 -10.27
C ASN A 50 8.03 8.60 -9.60
N LEU A 51 7.81 9.35 -8.50
CA LEU A 51 6.49 9.47 -7.89
C LEU A 51 5.51 10.10 -8.87
N PRO A 52 4.21 9.80 -8.79
CA PRO A 52 3.56 8.97 -7.78
C PRO A 52 3.72 7.46 -8.05
N HIS A 53 3.78 6.70 -6.95
CA HIS A 53 3.75 5.24 -7.03
C HIS A 53 2.37 4.76 -6.63
N GLU A 54 1.86 3.72 -7.30
CA GLU A 54 0.50 3.23 -7.06
C GLU A 54 0.50 1.74 -6.76
N LEU A 55 -0.26 1.39 -5.72
CA LEU A 55 -0.54 0.02 -5.35
C LEU A 55 -2.04 -0.19 -5.51
N VAL A 56 -2.44 -1.23 -6.24
CA VAL A 56 -3.84 -1.57 -6.46
C VAL A 56 -4.11 -2.96 -5.87
N VAL A 57 -5.09 -3.03 -4.99
CA VAL A 57 -5.48 -4.26 -4.30
C VAL A 57 -6.86 -4.68 -4.74
N ASP A 58 -6.98 -5.96 -5.10
CA ASP A 58 -8.25 -6.62 -5.35
C ASP A 58 -8.60 -7.45 -4.11
N VAL A 59 -9.67 -7.07 -3.40
CA VAL A 59 -10.11 -7.81 -2.22
C VAL A 59 -11.07 -8.94 -2.58
N LYS A 60 -11.36 -9.14 -3.87
CA LYS A 60 -12.09 -10.26 -4.45
C LYS A 60 -13.60 -10.29 -4.16
N GLU A 61 -14.10 -9.34 -3.43
CA GLU A 61 -15.52 -9.21 -3.14
C GLU A 61 -15.87 -7.74 -2.88
N VAL A 62 -17.13 -7.40 -3.03
CA VAL A 62 -17.61 -6.05 -2.72
C VAL A 62 -17.79 -5.91 -1.21
N VAL A 63 -17.12 -4.91 -0.66
CA VAL A 63 -17.18 -4.59 0.79
C VAL A 63 -17.39 -3.09 0.95
N THR A 64 -17.63 -2.63 2.17
CA THR A 64 -17.57 -1.19 2.50
C THR A 64 -16.25 -0.94 3.23
N PHE A 65 -15.34 -0.22 2.59
CA PHE A 65 -14.07 0.19 3.19
C PHE A 65 -14.30 1.39 4.10
N SER A 66 -13.73 1.36 5.31
CA SER A 66 -13.78 2.48 6.25
C SER A 66 -12.41 2.98 6.68
N HIS A 67 -11.38 2.14 6.61
CA HIS A 67 -10.00 2.49 7.00
C HIS A 67 -9.01 1.72 6.15
N ILE A 68 -7.84 2.29 5.94
CA ILE A 68 -6.69 1.63 5.32
C ILE A 68 -5.52 1.65 6.31
N GLY A 69 -4.83 0.53 6.43
CA GLY A 69 -3.66 0.41 7.31
C GLY A 69 -2.37 0.31 6.51
N LEU A 70 -1.36 1.06 6.90
CA LEU A 70 -0.03 1.02 6.30
C LEU A 70 1.01 0.78 7.38
N THR A 71 1.86 -0.23 7.18
CA THR A 71 3.03 -0.47 8.03
C THR A 71 4.27 -0.13 7.22
N GLU A 72 5.05 0.84 7.70
CA GLU A 72 6.30 1.23 7.06
C GLU A 72 7.31 0.09 7.10
N ARG A 73 8.26 0.11 6.17
CA ARG A 73 9.40 -0.80 6.21
C ARG A 73 10.09 -0.70 7.59
N GLN A 74 10.45 -1.84 8.17
CA GLN A 74 10.94 -1.90 9.55
C GLN A 74 12.41 -1.48 9.72
N HIS A 75 13.07 -1.07 8.65
CA HIS A 75 14.41 -0.52 8.73
C HIS A 75 14.37 0.91 9.29
N ALA A 76 15.23 1.20 10.27
CA ALA A 76 15.19 2.48 10.97
C ALA A 76 15.35 3.70 10.05
N GLN A 77 16.14 3.56 8.97
CA GLN A 77 16.47 4.68 8.07
C GLN A 77 15.60 4.75 6.81
N TYR A 78 14.77 3.75 6.55
CA TYR A 78 14.07 3.62 5.26
C TYR A 78 12.56 3.51 5.42
N LYS A 79 11.98 4.36 6.27
CA LYS A 79 10.53 4.55 6.34
C LYS A 79 10.15 5.61 5.31
N ASP A 80 9.94 5.15 4.08
CA ASP A 80 9.97 6.01 2.90
C ASP A 80 8.66 6.72 2.60
N VAL A 81 7.52 6.10 2.89
CA VAL A 81 6.22 6.66 2.52
C VAL A 81 5.89 7.84 3.42
N LYS A 82 5.70 9.02 2.81
CA LYS A 82 5.43 10.25 3.55
C LYS A 82 3.98 10.69 3.44
N ALA A 83 3.42 10.69 2.24
CA ALA A 83 2.06 11.18 2.02
C ALA A 83 1.48 10.61 0.73
N GLY A 84 0.17 10.61 0.64
CA GLY A 84 -0.51 10.15 -0.55
C GLY A 84 -2.02 10.27 -0.45
N GLU A 85 -2.70 9.47 -1.26
CA GLU A 85 -4.15 9.50 -1.38
C GLU A 85 -4.69 8.10 -1.60
N PHE A 86 -5.88 7.83 -1.04
CA PHE A 86 -6.57 6.56 -1.20
C PHE A 86 -7.74 6.68 -2.16
N PHE A 87 -7.97 5.63 -2.93
CA PHE A 87 -9.08 5.53 -3.87
C PHE A 87 -9.76 4.19 -3.74
N VAL A 88 -11.06 4.15 -4.05
CA VAL A 88 -11.84 2.92 -4.09
C VAL A 88 -12.53 2.80 -5.44
N SER A 89 -12.69 1.58 -5.92
CA SER A 89 -13.36 1.30 -7.18
C SER A 89 -14.14 0.00 -7.11
N SER A 90 -15.23 -0.08 -7.86
CA SER A 90 -15.98 -1.33 -8.04
C SER A 90 -15.59 -2.08 -9.30
N ASP A 91 -14.99 -1.40 -10.28
CA ASP A 91 -14.70 -1.95 -11.61
C ASP A 91 -13.22 -1.84 -12.03
N LYS A 92 -12.38 -1.24 -11.18
CA LYS A 92 -10.96 -1.00 -11.44
C LYS A 92 -10.71 -0.02 -12.60
N GLN A 93 -11.75 0.65 -13.07
CA GLN A 93 -11.69 1.64 -14.15
C GLN A 93 -12.00 3.04 -13.62
N THR A 94 -13.07 3.17 -12.86
CA THR A 94 -13.49 4.44 -12.27
C THR A 94 -13.10 4.44 -10.79
N TRP A 95 -12.28 5.41 -10.40
CA TRP A 95 -11.73 5.53 -9.05
C TRP A 95 -12.32 6.74 -8.33
N THR A 96 -12.79 6.52 -7.11
CA THR A 96 -13.30 7.57 -6.23
C THR A 96 -12.25 7.87 -5.18
N SER A 97 -11.83 9.12 -5.07
CA SER A 97 -10.95 9.57 -3.98
C SER A 97 -11.69 9.48 -2.66
N VAL A 98 -11.08 8.85 -1.67
CA VAL A 98 -11.72 8.63 -0.36
C VAL A 98 -10.93 9.21 0.80
N GLY A 99 -9.83 9.88 0.53
CA GLY A 99 -9.07 10.62 1.53
C GLY A 99 -7.58 10.69 1.21
N LYS A 100 -6.95 11.71 1.75
CA LYS A 100 -5.50 11.88 1.71
C LYS A 100 -4.92 11.44 3.05
N PHE A 101 -3.65 11.03 3.04
CA PHE A 101 -2.97 10.62 4.25
C PHE A 101 -1.58 11.24 4.35
N LYS A 102 -1.11 11.40 5.59
CA LYS A 102 0.28 11.66 5.93
C LYS A 102 0.73 10.58 6.89
N ALA A 103 1.79 9.87 6.52
CA ALA A 103 2.35 8.81 7.35
C ALA A 103 3.46 9.35 8.23
N GLU A 104 3.61 8.73 9.39
CA GLU A 104 4.71 9.00 10.29
C GLU A 104 5.79 7.93 10.13
N GLN A 105 7.02 8.26 10.53
CA GLN A 105 8.14 7.32 10.45
C GLN A 105 8.20 6.48 11.72
N VAL A 106 7.24 5.57 11.85
CA VAL A 106 7.06 4.70 13.02
C VAL A 106 7.05 3.23 12.59
N TYR A 107 7.24 2.32 13.55
CA TYR A 107 7.26 0.89 13.27
C TYR A 107 5.87 0.27 13.22
N GLU A 108 4.94 0.78 14.04
CA GLU A 108 3.59 0.21 14.14
C GLU A 108 2.74 0.51 12.92
N ASN A 109 1.73 -0.32 12.70
CA ASN A 109 0.73 -0.11 11.67
C ASN A 109 -0.04 1.19 11.93
N GLN A 110 -0.17 2.02 10.91
CA GLN A 110 -0.91 3.28 10.96
C GLN A 110 -2.25 3.09 10.27
N ILE A 111 -3.33 3.32 10.99
CA ILE A 111 -4.69 3.14 10.49
C ILE A 111 -5.28 4.50 10.15
N PHE A 112 -5.59 4.70 8.87
CA PHE A 112 -6.12 5.97 8.37
C PHE A 112 -7.60 5.83 8.07
N PRO A 113 -8.43 6.74 8.61
CA PRO A 113 -9.85 6.77 8.24
C PRO A 113 -10.01 7.27 6.80
N ILE A 114 -10.97 6.71 6.10
CA ILE A 114 -11.38 7.17 4.77
C ILE A 114 -12.87 7.42 4.77
N THR A 115 -13.38 8.10 3.75
CA THR A 115 -14.82 8.19 3.52
C THR A 115 -15.34 6.78 3.28
N PRO A 116 -16.25 6.26 4.11
CA PRO A 116 -16.77 4.90 3.92
C PRO A 116 -17.34 4.74 2.52
N THR A 117 -16.85 3.75 1.81
CA THR A 117 -17.13 3.60 0.38
C THR A 117 -17.20 2.12 0.00
N LYS A 118 -18.27 1.76 -0.72
CA LYS A 118 -18.45 0.41 -1.22
C LYS A 118 -17.61 0.18 -2.47
N GLY A 119 -16.91 -0.95 -2.53
CA GLY A 119 -16.13 -1.33 -3.70
C GLY A 119 -15.44 -2.65 -3.52
N ARG A 120 -14.75 -3.10 -4.57
CA ARG A 120 -13.97 -4.34 -4.59
C ARG A 120 -12.47 -4.08 -4.59
N TYR A 121 -12.06 -2.87 -5.00
CA TYR A 121 -10.65 -2.52 -5.15
C TYR A 121 -10.33 -1.28 -4.35
N PHE A 122 -9.13 -1.24 -3.75
CA PHE A 122 -8.61 0.03 -3.25
C PHE A 122 -7.22 0.29 -3.82
N LYS A 123 -6.90 1.56 -3.92
CA LYS A 123 -5.62 2.02 -4.46
C LYS A 123 -4.95 2.95 -3.46
N ILE A 124 -3.66 2.76 -3.28
CA ILE A 124 -2.81 3.65 -2.51
C ILE A 124 -1.91 4.38 -3.52
N GLN A 125 -2.08 5.69 -3.62
CA GLN A 125 -1.23 6.53 -4.46
C GLN A 125 -0.26 7.27 -3.54
N ILE A 126 1.02 6.96 -3.64
CA ILE A 126 2.08 7.58 -2.85
C ILE A 126 2.61 8.76 -3.64
N THR A 127 2.47 9.97 -3.09
CA THR A 127 2.83 11.22 -3.76
C THR A 127 4.07 11.89 -3.19
N GLU A 128 4.46 11.53 -1.95
CA GLU A 128 5.64 12.10 -1.30
C GLU A 128 6.42 11.01 -0.57
N SER A 129 7.73 11.13 -0.64
CA SER A 129 8.66 10.21 0.01
C SER A 129 9.59 10.96 0.95
N ASN A 130 10.03 10.28 2.01
CA ASN A 130 11.09 10.78 2.90
C ASN A 130 12.48 10.52 2.33
N ARG A 131 12.57 9.79 1.21
CA ARG A 131 13.86 9.40 0.61
C ARG A 131 13.78 9.47 -0.91
N ASP A 132 13.93 10.68 -1.44
CA ASP A 132 13.97 10.92 -2.90
C ASP A 132 12.70 10.44 -3.62
N GLN A 133 12.87 9.61 -4.65
CA GLN A 133 11.78 9.02 -5.42
C GLN A 133 11.48 7.58 -4.99
N ASN A 134 11.94 7.17 -3.81
CA ASN A 134 11.79 5.79 -3.35
C ASN A 134 10.54 5.64 -2.48
N SER A 135 9.85 4.53 -2.67
CA SER A 135 8.77 4.10 -1.77
C SER A 135 9.04 2.69 -1.29
N SER A 136 8.69 2.40 -0.07
CA SER A 136 8.70 1.06 0.50
C SER A 136 7.62 0.96 1.58
N LEU A 137 7.09 -0.22 1.78
CA LEU A 137 6.12 -0.54 2.84
C LEU A 137 6.32 -2.01 3.21
N ALA A 138 6.04 -2.34 4.46
CA ALA A 138 6.11 -3.72 4.94
C ALA A 138 4.78 -4.46 4.73
N GLU A 139 3.65 -3.84 5.13
CA GLU A 139 2.34 -4.47 5.09
C GLU A 139 1.25 -3.44 4.81
N ILE A 140 0.17 -3.89 4.19
CA ILE A 140 -1.04 -3.08 4.01
C ILE A 140 -2.26 -3.85 4.49
N TYR A 141 -3.23 -3.13 5.02
CA TYR A 141 -4.47 -3.66 5.59
C TYR A 141 -5.65 -2.81 5.15
N ALA A 142 -6.83 -3.38 5.20
CA ALA A 142 -8.07 -2.61 5.04
C ALA A 142 -9.11 -3.09 6.06
N TYR A 143 -10.01 -2.19 6.42
CA TYR A 143 -10.99 -2.38 7.47
C TYR A 143 -12.35 -1.90 6.99
N GLY A 144 -13.38 -2.50 7.49
CA GLY A 144 -14.75 -2.08 7.15
C GLY A 144 -15.78 -3.13 7.48
N ILE A 145 -16.78 -3.22 6.61
CA ILE A 145 -17.93 -4.10 6.76
C ILE A 145 -18.15 -4.85 5.46
N LYS A 146 -18.34 -6.14 5.56
CA LYS A 146 -18.73 -6.98 4.43
C LYS A 146 -20.21 -6.84 4.09
#